data_5c91c6d52a28e169763a368ba6d001e3
#
_entry.id   5c91c6d52a28e169763a368ba6d001e3
#
_cell.length_a   1.000
_cell.length_b   1.000
_cell.length_c   1.000
_cell.angle_alpha   90.00
_cell.angle_beta   90.00
_cell.angle_gamma   90.00
#
_symmetry.space_group_name_H-M   'P 1'
#
loop_
_entity.id
_entity.type
_entity.pdbx_description
1 polymer ?
#
loop_
_entity_poly.entity_id
_entity_poly.type
_entity_poly.pdbx_seq_one_letter_code
_entity_poly.pdbx_strand_id
1 'polypeptide(L)'
;MGKVRFIHHRGKPILFLDFSHCNADEVFKTIDEAKQVIRNQPENSVLTLTDVTNTKYNMKTTQAMKELANGNKPYVKAGAVVGIDGLKKIIYEAVTRFSGRNIPVFDDVEKAKDWLVEQ
;
A
#
# COMPACT_ATOMS: atom_id res chain seq x y z
N MET A 1 2.26 -10.06 11.22
CA MET A 1 3.19 -10.56 10.18
C MET A 1 2.73 -10.06 8.81
N GLY A 2 3.61 -9.38 8.09
CA GLY A 2 3.28 -8.80 6.79
C GLY A 2 3.19 -9.83 5.68
N LYS A 3 2.29 -9.59 4.72
CA LYS A 3 2.10 -10.44 3.55
C LYS A 3 1.77 -9.61 2.32
N VAL A 4 2.22 -10.09 1.17
CA VAL A 4 1.88 -9.52 -0.13
C VAL A 4 1.25 -10.63 -0.95
N ARG A 5 0.02 -10.43 -1.40
CA ARG A 5 -0.70 -11.44 -2.19
C ARG A 5 -1.76 -10.80 -3.07
N PHE A 6 -2.06 -11.47 -4.18
CA PHE A 6 -3.20 -11.09 -5.00
C PHE A 6 -4.48 -11.65 -4.38
N ILE A 7 -5.48 -10.80 -4.30
CA ILE A 7 -6.85 -11.20 -3.96
C ILE A 7 -7.75 -10.83 -5.15
N HIS A 8 -8.89 -11.48 -5.28
CA HIS A 8 -9.83 -11.20 -6.35
C HIS A 8 -11.11 -10.61 -5.80
N HIS A 9 -11.60 -9.56 -6.43
CA HIS A 9 -12.84 -8.89 -6.05
C HIS A 9 -13.60 -8.55 -7.32
N ARG A 10 -14.81 -9.06 -7.44
CA ARG A 10 -15.63 -8.88 -8.64
C ARG A 10 -14.88 -9.26 -9.92
N GLY A 11 -14.09 -10.32 -9.88
CA GLY A 11 -13.33 -10.84 -11.01
C GLY A 11 -12.05 -10.08 -11.34
N LYS A 12 -11.69 -9.05 -10.58
CA LYS A 12 -10.46 -8.28 -10.80
C LYS A 12 -9.41 -8.59 -9.74
N PRO A 13 -8.14 -8.75 -10.12
CA PRO A 13 -7.08 -8.95 -9.14
C PRO A 13 -6.71 -7.64 -8.46
N ILE A 14 -6.54 -7.71 -7.15
CA ILE A 14 -6.05 -6.61 -6.32
C ILE A 14 -4.83 -7.12 -5.58
N LEU A 15 -3.72 -6.41 -5.64
CA LEU A 15 -2.54 -6.76 -4.85
C LEU A 15 -2.71 -6.20 -3.45
N PHE A 16 -2.84 -7.10 -2.49
CA PHE A 16 -3.01 -6.75 -1.09
C PHE A 16 -1.66 -6.69 -0.41
N LEU A 17 -1.30 -5.50 0.07
CA LEU A 17 -0.08 -5.24 0.84
C LEU A 17 -0.46 -5.16 2.31
N ASP A 18 -0.32 -6.29 3.01
CA ASP A 18 -0.74 -6.39 4.40
C ASP A 18 0.41 -6.06 5.34
N PHE A 19 0.44 -4.82 5.80
CA PHE A 19 1.37 -4.34 6.83
C PHE A 19 0.76 -4.39 8.23
N SER A 20 -0.47 -4.89 8.38
CA SER A 20 -1.16 -4.85 9.66
C SER A 20 -0.37 -5.56 10.76
N HIS A 21 -0.29 -4.92 11.92
CA HIS A 21 0.40 -5.43 13.11
C HIS A 21 1.91 -5.68 12.92
N CYS A 22 2.52 -5.14 11.86
CA CYS A 22 3.94 -5.32 11.60
C CYS A 22 4.81 -4.46 12.51
N ASN A 23 5.92 -5.04 12.97
CA ASN A 23 7.01 -4.27 13.55
C ASN A 23 7.94 -3.76 12.43
N ALA A 24 9.01 -3.03 12.77
CA ALA A 24 9.89 -2.42 11.79
C ALA A 24 10.52 -3.45 10.84
N ASP A 25 11.02 -4.56 11.37
CA ASP A 25 11.66 -5.60 10.54
C ASP A 25 10.67 -6.21 9.56
N GLU A 26 9.45 -6.47 10.02
CA GLU A 26 8.38 -7.02 9.19
C GLU A 26 7.96 -6.03 8.10
N VAL A 27 7.95 -4.73 8.41
CA VAL A 27 7.67 -3.69 7.41
C VAL A 27 8.69 -3.74 6.29
N PHE A 28 9.99 -3.83 6.60
CA PHE A 28 11.04 -3.90 5.58
C PHE A 28 10.89 -5.14 4.70
N LYS A 29 10.61 -6.30 5.29
CA LYS A 29 10.41 -7.55 4.53
C LYS A 29 9.20 -7.44 3.59
N THR A 30 8.12 -6.88 4.08
CA THR A 30 6.89 -6.71 3.28
C THR A 30 7.12 -5.75 2.13
N ILE A 31 7.87 -4.67 2.36
CA ILE A 31 8.26 -3.72 1.31
C ILE A 31 9.06 -4.43 0.21
N ASP A 32 10.03 -5.27 0.59
CA ASP A 32 10.84 -5.99 -0.39
C ASP A 32 10.00 -6.94 -1.25
N GLU A 33 9.06 -7.66 -0.62
CA GLU A 33 8.13 -8.52 -1.35
C GLU A 33 7.25 -7.71 -2.30
N ALA A 34 6.72 -6.59 -1.84
CA ALA A 34 5.88 -5.73 -2.65
C ALA A 34 6.63 -5.21 -3.88
N LYS A 35 7.87 -4.78 -3.70
CA LYS A 35 8.72 -4.32 -4.81
C LYS A 35 8.88 -5.42 -5.86
N GLN A 36 9.20 -6.63 -5.44
CA GLN A 36 9.41 -7.74 -6.35
C GLN A 36 8.16 -8.05 -7.16
N VAL A 37 7.01 -8.11 -6.51
CA VAL A 37 5.76 -8.42 -7.19
C VAL A 37 5.34 -7.31 -8.14
N ILE A 38 5.33 -6.05 -7.66
CA ILE A 38 4.81 -4.92 -8.43
C ILE A 38 5.67 -4.64 -9.66
N ARG A 39 6.99 -4.67 -9.50
CA ARG A 39 7.90 -4.32 -10.58
C ARG A 39 8.03 -5.40 -11.66
N ASN A 40 7.43 -6.55 -11.45
CA ASN A 40 7.29 -7.60 -12.46
C ASN A 40 5.96 -7.51 -13.22
N GLN A 41 5.11 -6.54 -12.90
CA GLN A 41 3.84 -6.34 -13.58
C GLN A 41 3.98 -5.33 -14.71
N PRO A 42 3.08 -5.37 -15.72
CA PRO A 42 3.05 -4.33 -16.75
C PRO A 42 2.79 -2.94 -16.13
N GLU A 43 3.25 -1.90 -16.81
CA GLU A 43 3.00 -0.54 -16.37
C GLU A 43 1.50 -0.23 -16.32
N ASN A 44 1.10 0.57 -15.37
CA ASN A 44 -0.29 1.05 -15.20
C ASN A 44 -1.33 -0.07 -15.14
N SER A 45 -0.98 -1.18 -14.48
CA SER A 45 -1.83 -2.38 -14.47
C SER A 45 -2.26 -2.83 -13.07
N VAL A 46 -1.57 -2.40 -12.02
CA VAL A 46 -1.76 -2.97 -10.67
C VAL A 46 -2.74 -2.13 -9.87
N LEU A 47 -3.72 -2.80 -9.26
CA LEU A 47 -4.57 -2.21 -8.23
C LEU A 47 -3.99 -2.64 -6.89
N THR A 48 -3.63 -1.68 -6.01
CA THR A 48 -3.06 -2.00 -4.70
C THR A 48 -4.00 -1.62 -3.57
N LEU A 49 -4.10 -2.50 -2.58
CA LEU A 49 -4.79 -2.23 -1.32
C LEU A 49 -3.76 -2.40 -0.21
N THR A 50 -3.47 -1.34 0.51
CA THR A 50 -2.47 -1.34 1.58
C THR A 50 -3.18 -1.21 2.93
N ASP A 51 -2.94 -2.17 3.83
CA ASP A 51 -3.48 -2.15 5.18
C ASP A 51 -2.36 -1.86 6.17
N VAL A 52 -2.46 -0.73 6.88
CA VAL A 52 -1.47 -0.29 7.86
C VAL A 52 -2.04 -0.29 9.28
N THR A 53 -3.09 -1.04 9.52
CA THR A 53 -3.71 -1.15 10.85
C THR A 53 -2.68 -1.62 11.88
N ASN A 54 -2.53 -0.87 12.96
CA ASN A 54 -1.59 -1.19 14.06
C ASN A 54 -0.15 -1.46 13.61
N THR A 55 0.26 -0.90 12.49
CA THR A 55 1.65 -0.98 12.02
C THR A 55 2.48 0.06 12.77
N LYS A 56 3.70 -0.33 13.16
CA LYS A 56 4.63 0.57 13.84
C LYS A 56 5.63 1.13 12.84
N TYR A 57 5.68 2.45 12.75
CA TYR A 57 6.61 3.14 11.85
C TYR A 57 7.62 3.96 12.65
N ASN A 58 8.85 4.03 12.14
CA ASN A 58 9.88 4.92 12.59
C ASN A 58 10.40 5.72 11.39
N MET A 59 11.45 6.51 11.56
CA MET A 59 12.00 7.33 10.47
C MET A 59 12.48 6.48 9.29
N LYS A 60 13.13 5.35 9.58
CA LYS A 60 13.67 4.46 8.54
C LYS A 60 12.56 3.77 7.75
N THR A 61 11.55 3.23 8.44
CA THR A 61 10.43 2.58 7.76
C THR A 61 9.57 3.58 7.00
N THR A 62 9.41 4.79 7.52
CA THR A 62 8.71 5.86 6.81
C THR A 62 9.43 6.22 5.52
N GLN A 63 10.76 6.35 5.57
CA GLN A 63 11.55 6.63 4.37
C GLN A 63 11.42 5.49 3.35
N ALA A 64 11.45 4.25 3.82
CA ALA A 64 11.28 3.09 2.95
C ALA A 64 9.89 3.07 2.29
N MET A 65 8.85 3.46 3.00
CA MET A 65 7.49 3.57 2.45
C MET A 65 7.41 4.68 1.39
N LYS A 66 8.07 5.80 1.61
CA LYS A 66 8.14 6.88 0.61
C LYS A 66 8.77 6.39 -0.69
N GLU A 67 9.87 5.67 -0.58
CA GLU A 67 10.60 5.11 -1.73
C GLU A 67 9.77 4.05 -2.45
N LEU A 68 9.07 3.20 -1.68
CA LEU A 68 8.17 2.20 -2.26
C LEU A 68 7.06 2.87 -3.07
N ALA A 69 6.37 3.84 -2.48
CA ALA A 69 5.28 4.54 -3.14
C ALA A 69 5.75 5.25 -4.42
N ASN A 70 6.89 5.91 -4.35
CA ASN A 70 7.45 6.61 -5.50
C ASN A 70 7.88 5.64 -6.60
N GLY A 71 8.57 4.56 -6.25
CA GLY A 71 9.04 3.56 -7.21
C GLY A 71 7.93 2.74 -7.85
N ASN A 72 6.81 2.59 -7.17
CA ASN A 72 5.65 1.84 -7.68
C ASN A 72 4.77 2.67 -8.62
N LYS A 73 4.95 3.96 -8.64
CA LYS A 73 4.09 4.89 -9.38
C LYS A 73 3.87 4.49 -10.85
N PRO A 74 4.89 4.06 -11.62
CA PRO A 74 4.66 3.68 -13.02
C PRO A 74 3.79 2.45 -13.20
N TYR A 75 3.76 1.56 -12.22
CA TYR A 75 3.11 0.25 -12.32
C TYR A 75 1.68 0.23 -11.77
N VAL A 76 1.39 1.11 -10.80
CA VAL A 76 0.11 1.11 -10.10
C VAL A 76 -0.90 1.98 -10.82
N LYS A 77 -2.00 1.35 -11.24
CA LYS A 77 -3.12 2.06 -11.87
C LYS A 77 -3.90 2.86 -10.83
N ALA A 78 -4.18 2.25 -9.70
CA ALA A 78 -4.86 2.89 -8.57
C ALA A 78 -4.46 2.19 -7.28
N GLY A 79 -4.36 2.96 -6.21
CA GLY A 79 -4.05 2.45 -4.88
C GLY A 79 -5.00 3.02 -3.85
N ALA A 80 -5.30 2.23 -2.82
CA ALA A 80 -6.10 2.64 -1.68
C ALA A 80 -5.44 2.17 -0.40
N VAL A 81 -5.70 2.85 0.71
CA VAL A 81 -5.12 2.49 2.01
C VAL A 81 -6.20 2.44 3.08
N VAL A 82 -6.08 1.47 3.98
CA VAL A 82 -6.92 1.34 5.16
C VAL A 82 -6.06 1.30 6.41
N GLY A 83 -6.64 1.64 7.55
CA GLY A 83 -5.94 1.57 8.84
C GLY A 83 -5.19 2.82 9.25
N ILE A 84 -5.44 3.95 8.59
CA ILE A 84 -4.84 5.23 8.94
C ILE A 84 -5.53 5.80 10.18
N ASP A 85 -4.78 5.93 11.27
CA ASP A 85 -5.24 6.64 12.48
C ASP A 85 -4.51 7.99 12.61
N GLY A 86 -4.74 8.68 13.72
CA GLY A 86 -4.24 10.03 13.92
C GLY A 86 -2.72 10.20 13.75
N LEU A 87 -1.92 9.28 14.28
CA LEU A 87 -0.46 9.33 14.16
C LEU A 87 0.00 8.95 12.76
N LYS A 88 -0.60 7.93 12.17
CA LYS A 88 -0.26 7.46 10.83
C LYS A 88 -0.65 8.47 9.75
N LYS A 89 -1.57 9.38 10.05
CA LYS A 89 -1.96 10.42 9.11
C LYS A 89 -0.77 11.28 8.69
N ILE A 90 0.11 11.60 9.62
CA ILE A 90 1.32 12.39 9.34
C ILE A 90 2.23 11.62 8.37
N ILE A 91 2.42 10.32 8.62
CA ILE A 91 3.24 9.45 7.77
C ILE A 91 2.60 9.33 6.37
N TYR A 92 1.31 9.11 6.33
CA TYR A 92 0.55 9.03 5.08
C TYR A 92 0.72 10.30 4.24
N GLU A 93 0.57 11.47 4.85
CA GLU A 93 0.73 12.75 4.15
C GLU A 93 2.16 12.92 3.62
N ALA A 94 3.16 12.52 4.40
CA ALA A 94 4.55 12.57 3.97
C ALA A 94 4.81 11.66 2.76
N VAL A 95 4.27 10.44 2.78
CA VAL A 95 4.44 9.47 1.69
C VAL A 95 3.76 9.95 0.41
N THR A 96 2.52 10.43 0.51
CA THR A 96 1.76 10.89 -0.65
C THR A 96 2.36 12.16 -1.26
N ARG A 97 2.85 13.07 -0.41
CA ARG A 97 3.52 14.28 -0.88
C ARG A 97 4.84 13.98 -1.57
N PHE A 98 5.65 13.08 -1.00
CA PHE A 98 6.93 12.68 -1.57
C PHE A 98 6.76 12.03 -2.94
N SER A 99 5.81 11.13 -3.08
CA SER A 99 5.58 10.35 -4.30
C SER A 99 4.73 11.09 -5.33
N GLY A 100 4.00 12.12 -4.92
CA GLY A 100 3.03 12.79 -5.78
C GLY A 100 1.83 11.93 -6.14
N ARG A 101 1.60 10.83 -5.41
CA ARG A 101 0.50 9.92 -5.66
C ARG A 101 -0.76 10.35 -4.93
N ASN A 102 -1.91 10.09 -5.54
CA ASN A 102 -3.22 10.22 -4.90
C ASN A 102 -3.68 8.84 -4.46
N ILE A 103 -3.60 8.57 -3.16
CA ILE A 103 -3.95 7.27 -2.58
C ILE A 103 -5.07 7.51 -1.56
N PRO A 104 -6.34 7.34 -1.93
CA PRO A 104 -7.44 7.62 -1.00
C PRO A 104 -7.43 6.68 0.21
N VAL A 105 -7.88 7.22 1.34
CA VAL A 105 -7.99 6.49 2.60
C VAL A 105 -9.42 6.01 2.77
N PHE A 106 -9.57 4.74 3.13
CA PHE A 106 -10.87 4.16 3.45
C PHE A 106 -10.86 3.64 4.88
N ASP A 107 -12.01 3.64 5.51
CA ASP A 107 -12.19 3.10 6.87
C ASP A 107 -12.57 1.62 6.86
N ASP A 108 -12.79 1.05 5.68
CA ASP A 108 -13.33 -0.30 5.50
C ASP A 108 -12.69 -0.94 4.27
N VAL A 109 -12.19 -2.16 4.43
CA VAL A 109 -11.53 -2.93 3.36
C VAL A 109 -12.48 -3.18 2.18
N GLU A 110 -13.75 -3.51 2.45
CA GLU A 110 -14.72 -3.77 1.38
C GLU A 110 -15.01 -2.53 0.54
N LYS A 111 -15.12 -1.38 1.18
CA LYS A 111 -15.30 -0.11 0.45
C LYS A 111 -14.09 0.21 -0.42
N ALA A 112 -12.89 -0.04 0.08
CA ALA A 112 -11.65 0.15 -0.67
C ALA A 112 -11.60 -0.76 -1.90
N LYS A 113 -11.95 -2.03 -1.73
CA LYS A 113 -12.00 -2.99 -2.83
C LYS A 113 -13.01 -2.57 -3.90
N ASP A 114 -14.21 -2.17 -3.48
CA ASP A 114 -15.26 -1.73 -4.40
C ASP A 114 -14.79 -0.53 -5.23
N TRP A 115 -14.15 0.43 -4.60
CA TRP A 115 -13.61 1.60 -5.30
C TRP A 115 -12.51 1.20 -6.28
N LEU A 116 -11.59 0.32 -5.87
CA LEU A 116 -10.45 -0.09 -6.70
C LEU A 116 -10.90 -0.76 -7.99
N VAL A 117 -11.89 -1.64 -7.93
CA VAL A 117 -12.33 -2.37 -9.13
C VAL A 117 -13.07 -1.49 -10.13
N GLU A 118 -13.47 -0.30 -9.72
CA GLU A 118 -14.10 0.68 -10.60
C GLU A 118 -13.10 1.59 -11.34
N GLN A 119 -11.79 1.44 -11.05
CA GLN A 119 -10.75 2.29 -11.63
C GLN A 119 -10.20 1.83 -12.99
#